data_1dfd62a1adf4ad56c39795d907b2969e
#
_entry.id   1dfd62a1adf4ad56c39795d907b2969e
#
_cell.length_a   1.000
_cell.length_b   1.000
_cell.length_c   1.000
_cell.angle_alpha   90.00
_cell.angle_beta   90.00
_cell.angle_gamma   90.00
#
_symmetry.space_group_name_H-M   'P 1'
#
loop_
_entity.id
_entity.type
_entity.pdbx_description
1 polymer ?
#
loop_
_entity_poly.entity_id
_entity_poly.type
_entity_poly.pdbx_seq_one_letter_code
_entity_poly.pdbx_strand_id
1 'polypeptide(L)'
;MVKALEIINEADQIDSDAVNELDLFIMNNEELYRRRFMPIISNLKRKIAKNIYVHEKAIKLWMYLVDDAAKEYIRQYGNPDEDVKNVFPKETRQRVAQIIADRELENIKQGEYDVTQGTIS
;
A
#
# COMPACT_ATOMS: atom_id res chain seq x y z
N MET A 1 -30.95 -13.14 10.01
CA MET A 1 -30.62 -13.30 8.60
C MET A 1 -30.20 -12.00 7.98
N VAL A 2 -31.15 -11.10 7.90
CA VAL A 2 -30.85 -9.80 7.32
C VAL A 2 -29.77 -9.07 8.10
N LYS A 3 -29.78 -9.23 9.40
CA LYS A 3 -28.77 -8.58 10.22
C LYS A 3 -27.38 -9.07 9.99
N ALA A 4 -27.26 -10.36 9.77
CA ALA A 4 -25.95 -10.91 9.45
C ALA A 4 -25.44 -10.33 8.15
N LEU A 5 -26.33 -10.17 7.19
CA LEU A 5 -25.96 -9.55 5.92
C LEU A 5 -25.56 -8.10 6.10
N GLU A 6 -26.25 -7.40 6.98
CA GLU A 6 -25.93 -6.02 7.24
C GLU A 6 -24.53 -5.89 7.85
N ILE A 7 -24.20 -6.80 8.76
CA ILE A 7 -22.89 -6.78 9.37
C ILE A 7 -21.82 -7.02 8.31
N ILE A 8 -22.10 -7.96 7.42
CA ILE A 8 -21.18 -8.23 6.34
C ILE A 8 -21.03 -7.03 5.43
N ASN A 9 -22.16 -6.35 5.18
CA ASN A 9 -22.12 -5.17 4.34
C ASN A 9 -21.28 -4.06 4.94
N GLU A 10 -21.32 -3.95 6.26
CA GLU A 10 -20.46 -2.95 6.89
C GLU A 10 -19.00 -3.28 6.70
N ALA A 11 -18.67 -4.53 6.85
CA ALA A 11 -17.31 -4.97 6.61
C ALA A 11 -16.93 -4.74 5.15
N ASP A 12 -17.92 -4.84 4.27
CA ASP A 12 -17.69 -4.67 2.84
C ASP A 12 -17.86 -3.24 2.38
N GLN A 13 -18.04 -2.31 3.30
CA GLN A 13 -18.11 -0.91 2.91
C GLN A 13 -16.83 -0.43 2.29
N ILE A 14 -15.74 -1.14 2.53
CA ILE A 14 -14.51 -0.86 1.81
C ILE A 14 -14.72 -1.29 0.37
N ASP A 15 -14.58 -0.32 -0.52
CA ASP A 15 -14.79 -0.55 -1.94
C ASP A 15 -13.61 -1.33 -2.50
N SER A 16 -13.85 -2.59 -2.84
CA SER A 16 -12.80 -3.46 -3.39
C SER A 16 -12.22 -2.91 -4.68
N ASP A 17 -13.05 -2.30 -5.50
CA ASP A 17 -12.59 -1.75 -6.76
C ASP A 17 -11.65 -0.58 -6.51
N ALA A 18 -12.00 0.27 -5.54
CA ALA A 18 -11.15 1.40 -5.21
C ALA A 18 -9.81 0.93 -4.63
N VAL A 19 -9.84 -0.11 -3.79
CA VAL A 19 -8.62 -0.69 -3.24
C VAL A 19 -7.72 -1.19 -4.36
N ASN A 20 -8.29 -1.96 -5.27
CA ASN A 20 -7.51 -2.52 -6.38
C ASN A 20 -6.98 -1.43 -7.29
N GLU A 21 -7.79 -0.41 -7.54
CA GLU A 21 -7.38 0.66 -8.42
C GLU A 21 -6.22 1.45 -7.86
N LEU A 22 -6.28 1.75 -6.57
CA LEU A 22 -5.21 2.49 -5.93
C LEU A 22 -3.94 1.64 -5.85
N ASP A 23 -4.08 0.36 -5.53
CA ASP A 23 -2.92 -0.54 -5.49
C ASP A 23 -2.25 -0.61 -6.87
N LEU A 24 -3.04 -0.78 -7.91
CA LEU A 24 -2.51 -0.82 -9.28
C LEU A 24 -1.84 0.49 -9.67
N PHE A 25 -2.45 1.60 -9.28
CA PHE A 25 -1.86 2.90 -9.56
C PHE A 25 -0.46 3.01 -8.93
N ILE A 26 -0.34 2.55 -7.68
CA ILE A 26 0.94 2.57 -6.99
C ILE A 26 1.95 1.68 -7.71
N MET A 27 1.55 0.47 -8.05
CA MET A 27 2.47 -0.49 -8.67
C MET A 27 2.90 -0.07 -10.06
N ASN A 28 2.08 0.72 -10.75
CA ASN A 28 2.40 1.17 -12.10
C ASN A 28 3.00 2.56 -12.15
N ASN A 29 3.18 3.20 -11.01
CA ASN A 29 3.73 4.56 -10.98
C ASN A 29 5.22 4.50 -10.67
N GLU A 30 6.02 4.70 -11.70
CA GLU A 30 7.47 4.59 -11.57
C GLU A 30 8.05 5.60 -10.60
N GLU A 31 7.50 6.80 -10.58
CA GLU A 31 7.99 7.83 -9.69
C GLU A 31 7.76 7.47 -8.23
N LEU A 32 6.54 7.03 -7.91
CA LEU A 32 6.24 6.58 -6.56
C LEU A 32 7.10 5.38 -6.18
N TYR A 33 7.34 4.49 -7.15
CA TYR A 33 8.15 3.30 -6.91
C TYR A 33 9.55 3.69 -6.49
N ARG A 34 10.18 4.58 -7.24
CA ARG A 34 11.57 4.98 -6.96
C ARG A 34 11.69 5.86 -5.72
N ARG A 35 10.77 6.79 -5.55
CA ARG A 35 10.92 7.82 -4.53
C ARG A 35 10.35 7.43 -3.18
N ARG A 36 9.35 6.56 -3.17
CA ARG A 36 8.68 6.19 -1.93
C ARG A 36 8.74 4.70 -1.64
N PHE A 37 8.43 3.89 -2.64
CA PHE A 37 8.30 2.46 -2.45
C PHE A 37 9.64 1.82 -2.09
N MET A 38 10.66 2.03 -2.92
CA MET A 38 11.94 1.39 -2.69
C MET A 38 12.66 1.85 -1.42
N PRO A 39 12.58 3.12 -1.03
CA PRO A 39 13.14 3.49 0.27
C PRO A 39 12.47 2.77 1.44
N ILE A 40 11.17 2.53 1.37
CA ILE A 40 10.48 1.77 2.40
C ILE A 40 10.99 0.33 2.40
N ILE A 41 11.10 -0.27 1.22
CA ILE A 41 11.63 -1.63 1.09
C ILE A 41 13.01 -1.72 1.73
N SER A 42 13.90 -0.79 1.44
CA SER A 42 15.24 -0.79 2.01
C SER A 42 15.21 -0.70 3.52
N ASN A 43 14.33 0.14 4.04
CA ASN A 43 14.17 0.29 5.49
C ASN A 43 13.71 -1.02 6.13
N LEU A 44 12.71 -1.66 5.52
CA LEU A 44 12.15 -2.88 6.06
C LEU A 44 13.13 -4.05 5.95
N LYS A 45 13.87 -4.13 4.84
CA LYS A 45 14.91 -5.16 4.71
C LYS A 45 15.90 -5.07 5.86
N ARG A 46 16.33 -3.86 6.17
CA ARG A 46 17.30 -3.67 7.24
C ARG A 46 16.72 -4.09 8.58
N LYS A 47 15.47 -3.72 8.84
CA LYS A 47 14.83 -4.07 10.09
C LYS A 47 14.61 -5.58 10.23
N ILE A 48 14.26 -6.23 9.15
CA ILE A 48 14.11 -7.69 9.15
C ILE A 48 15.44 -8.34 9.43
N ALA A 49 16.50 -7.87 8.78
CA ALA A 49 17.84 -8.44 8.97
C ALA A 49 18.32 -8.27 10.40
N LYS A 50 17.94 -7.18 11.04
CA LYS A 50 18.33 -6.92 12.43
C LYS A 50 17.36 -7.52 13.44
N ASN A 51 16.32 -8.19 12.95
CA ASN A 51 15.30 -8.81 13.79
C ASN A 51 14.56 -7.80 14.67
N ILE A 52 14.31 -6.62 14.14
CA ILE A 52 13.57 -5.57 14.84
C ILE A 52 12.34 -5.13 14.04
N TYR A 53 11.93 -5.91 13.10
CA TYR A 53 10.77 -5.61 12.26
C TYR A 53 9.49 -5.65 13.10
N VAL A 54 8.65 -4.64 12.96
CA VAL A 54 7.32 -4.60 13.59
C VAL A 54 6.31 -4.31 12.51
N HIS A 55 5.41 -5.25 12.30
CA HIS A 55 4.47 -5.18 11.19
C HIS A 55 3.57 -3.95 11.25
N GLU A 56 3.10 -3.60 12.41
CA GLU A 56 2.25 -2.42 12.55
C GLU A 56 2.97 -1.14 12.14
N LYS A 57 4.25 -1.06 12.46
CA LYS A 57 5.03 0.09 12.05
C LYS A 57 5.27 0.10 10.57
N ALA A 58 5.43 -1.08 9.98
CA ALA A 58 5.57 -1.18 8.52
C ALA A 58 4.31 -0.70 7.83
N ILE A 59 3.15 -1.08 8.35
CA ILE A 59 1.89 -0.62 7.76
C ILE A 59 1.81 0.90 7.78
N LYS A 60 2.28 1.53 8.84
CA LYS A 60 2.28 3.00 8.91
C LYS A 60 3.17 3.62 7.84
N LEU A 61 4.32 3.00 7.59
CA LEU A 61 5.20 3.49 6.52
C LEU A 61 4.51 3.38 5.18
N TRP A 62 3.88 2.24 4.90
CA TRP A 62 3.15 2.07 3.66
C TRP A 62 1.98 3.04 3.55
N MET A 63 1.38 3.40 4.69
CA MET A 63 0.28 4.34 4.68
C MET A 63 0.71 5.71 4.16
N TYR A 64 1.93 6.15 4.48
CA TYR A 64 2.43 7.40 3.94
C TYR A 64 2.50 7.35 2.41
N LEU A 65 2.96 6.24 1.88
CA LEU A 65 3.00 6.05 0.42
C LEU A 65 1.60 6.07 -0.15
N VAL A 66 0.67 5.36 0.49
CA VAL A 66 -0.70 5.27 -0.01
C VAL A 66 -1.37 6.64 0.01
N ASP A 67 -1.14 7.42 1.05
CA ASP A 67 -1.70 8.76 1.13
C ASP A 67 -1.19 9.64 0.00
N ASP A 68 0.11 9.58 -0.27
CA ASP A 68 0.68 10.34 -1.38
C ASP A 68 0.14 9.86 -2.71
N ALA A 69 0.00 8.55 -2.86
CA ALA A 69 -0.52 7.98 -4.10
C ALA A 69 -1.96 8.40 -4.35
N ALA A 70 -2.76 8.43 -3.30
CA ALA A 70 -4.15 8.85 -3.43
C ALA A 70 -4.25 10.30 -3.92
N LYS A 71 -3.41 11.16 -3.37
CA LYS A 71 -3.38 12.56 -3.80
C LYS A 71 -2.94 12.66 -5.25
N GLU A 72 -1.93 11.90 -5.62
CA GLU A 72 -1.44 11.92 -6.99
C GLU A 72 -2.48 11.40 -7.97
N TYR A 73 -3.20 10.35 -7.56
CA TYR A 73 -4.28 9.81 -8.39
C TYR A 73 -5.32 10.87 -8.68
N ILE A 74 -5.74 11.60 -7.66
CA ILE A 74 -6.76 12.64 -7.83
C ILE A 74 -6.22 13.76 -8.72
N ARG A 75 -4.96 14.11 -8.56
CA ARG A 75 -4.35 15.15 -9.37
C ARG A 75 -4.37 14.78 -10.85
N GLN A 76 -4.14 13.49 -11.15
CA GLN A 76 -4.06 13.04 -12.53
C GLN A 76 -5.44 12.74 -13.14
N TYR A 77 -6.33 12.18 -12.37
CA TYR A 77 -7.58 11.64 -12.92
C TYR A 77 -8.83 12.26 -12.32
N GLY A 78 -8.71 12.99 -11.24
CA GLY A 78 -9.88 13.50 -10.55
C GLY A 78 -10.05 14.99 -10.73
N ASN A 79 -11.00 15.51 -9.97
CA ASN A 79 -11.25 16.93 -9.91
C ASN A 79 -10.26 17.55 -8.94
N PRO A 80 -9.54 18.63 -9.32
CA PRO A 80 -8.56 19.24 -8.42
C PRO A 80 -9.13 19.66 -7.07
N ASP A 81 -10.43 19.93 -7.03
CA ASP A 81 -11.07 20.35 -5.78
C ASP A 81 -11.58 19.17 -4.97
N GLU A 82 -11.42 17.97 -5.47
CA GLU A 82 -11.94 16.79 -4.79
C GLU A 82 -11.11 16.45 -3.57
N ASP A 83 -11.78 16.12 -2.47
CA ASP A 83 -11.11 15.71 -1.26
C ASP A 83 -10.73 14.24 -1.37
N VAL A 84 -9.48 13.93 -1.02
CA VAL A 84 -9.00 12.55 -1.02
C VAL A 84 -9.95 11.63 -0.25
N LYS A 85 -10.49 12.11 0.86
CA LYS A 85 -11.39 11.30 1.69
C LYS A 85 -12.62 10.85 0.94
N ASN A 86 -13.04 11.58 -0.06
CA ASN A 86 -14.26 11.23 -0.79
C ASN A 86 -13.99 10.16 -1.84
N VAL A 87 -12.80 10.18 -2.45
CA VAL A 87 -12.45 9.22 -3.49
C VAL A 87 -11.86 7.96 -2.88
N PHE A 88 -10.97 8.14 -1.92
CA PHE A 88 -10.32 7.03 -1.22
C PHE A 88 -10.44 7.26 0.28
N PRO A 89 -11.56 6.82 0.90
CA PRO A 89 -11.73 6.97 2.33
C PRO A 89 -10.59 6.33 3.11
N LYS A 90 -10.45 6.76 4.36
CA LYS A 90 -9.35 6.28 5.18
C LYS A 90 -9.30 4.76 5.25
N GLU A 91 -10.46 4.13 5.38
CA GLU A 91 -10.53 2.67 5.48
C GLU A 91 -10.00 2.01 4.20
N THR A 92 -10.32 2.60 3.06
CA THR A 92 -9.82 2.11 1.79
C THR A 92 -8.30 2.23 1.74
N ARG A 93 -7.78 3.38 2.10
CA ARG A 93 -6.34 3.61 2.08
C ARG A 93 -5.61 2.69 3.06
N GLN A 94 -6.19 2.47 4.23
CA GLN A 94 -5.60 1.56 5.20
C GLN A 94 -5.57 0.13 4.67
N ARG A 95 -6.62 -0.27 3.98
CA ARG A 95 -6.65 -1.62 3.40
C ARG A 95 -5.55 -1.77 2.36
N VAL A 96 -5.35 -0.77 1.52
CA VAL A 96 -4.26 -0.82 0.53
C VAL A 96 -2.92 -0.93 1.23
N ALA A 97 -2.70 -0.15 2.28
CA ALA A 97 -1.45 -0.22 3.03
C ALA A 97 -1.23 -1.60 3.64
N GLN A 98 -2.28 -2.21 4.18
CA GLN A 98 -2.18 -3.55 4.75
C GLN A 98 -1.84 -4.59 3.68
N ILE A 99 -2.48 -4.49 2.54
CA ILE A 99 -2.22 -5.42 1.44
C ILE A 99 -0.77 -5.31 1.00
N ILE A 100 -0.29 -4.09 0.83
CA ILE A 100 1.10 -3.88 0.43
C ILE A 100 2.05 -4.40 1.51
N ALA A 101 1.76 -4.11 2.77
CA ALA A 101 2.62 -4.55 3.86
C ALA A 101 2.75 -6.07 3.88
N ASP A 102 1.64 -6.77 3.74
CA ASP A 102 1.65 -8.24 3.76
C ASP A 102 2.39 -8.79 2.55
N ARG A 103 2.07 -8.26 1.38
CA ARG A 103 2.66 -8.74 0.14
C ARG A 103 4.17 -8.50 0.12
N GLU A 104 4.59 -7.31 0.51
CA GLU A 104 6.00 -6.97 0.41
C GLU A 104 6.84 -7.60 1.51
N LEU A 105 6.25 -7.87 2.67
CA LEU A 105 6.97 -8.63 3.69
C LEU A 105 7.37 -9.98 3.14
N GLU A 106 6.42 -10.64 2.48
CA GLU A 106 6.69 -11.95 1.89
C GLU A 106 7.74 -11.84 0.79
N ASN A 107 7.62 -10.84 -0.07
CA ASN A 107 8.56 -10.64 -1.15
C ASN A 107 9.98 -10.38 -0.62
N ILE A 108 10.09 -9.60 0.44
CA ILE A 108 11.40 -9.33 1.04
C ILE A 108 11.99 -10.61 1.60
N LYS A 109 11.18 -11.41 2.29
CA LYS A 109 11.66 -12.65 2.88
C LYS A 109 12.11 -13.65 1.82
N GLN A 110 11.47 -13.61 0.65
CA GLN A 110 11.84 -14.50 -0.44
C GLN A 110 13.01 -14.00 -1.26
N GLY A 111 13.57 -12.85 -0.91
CA GLY A 111 14.74 -12.33 -1.60
C GLY A 111 14.45 -11.62 -2.89
N GLU A 112 13.21 -11.18 -3.10
CA GLU A 112 12.83 -10.52 -4.36
C GLU A 112 13.60 -9.22 -4.58
N TYR A 113 14.04 -8.61 -3.50
CA TYR A 113 14.73 -7.33 -3.58
C TYR A 113 16.21 -7.42 -3.27
N ASP A 114 16.78 -8.63 -3.37
CA ASP A 114 18.20 -8.80 -3.10
C ASP A 114 19.00 -8.42 -4.32
N VAL A 115 19.60 -7.25 -4.25
CA VAL A 115 20.28 -6.65 -5.38
C VAL A 115 21.45 -7.51 -5.83
N THR A 116 22.13 -8.12 -4.88
CA THR A 116 23.29 -8.92 -5.20
C THR A 116 22.99 -10.00 -6.21
N GLN A 117 21.78 -10.53 -6.19
CA GLN A 117 21.43 -11.58 -7.13
C GLN A 117 21.42 -11.06 -8.55
N GLY A 118 20.81 -9.88 -8.73
CA GLY A 118 20.77 -9.29 -10.04
C GLY A 118 22.12 -8.91 -10.56
N THR A 119 22.99 -8.46 -9.67
CA THR A 119 24.30 -8.02 -10.07
C THR A 119 25.21 -9.17 -10.45
N ILE A 120 25.07 -10.24 -9.75
CA ILE A 120 25.96 -11.38 -9.96
C ILE A 120 25.68 -12.04 -11.30
N SER A 121 24.44 -12.03 -11.69
CA SER A 121 24.11 -12.62 -12.97
C SER A 121 24.61 -11.78 -14.10
#